data_fcbd21c3ba7563eb6cff9cab2123795b
#
_entry.id   fcbd21c3ba7563eb6cff9cab2123795b
#
_cell.length_a   1.000
_cell.length_b   1.000
_cell.length_c   1.000
_cell.angle_alpha   90.00
_cell.angle_beta   90.00
_cell.angle_gamma   90.00
#
_symmetry.space_group_name_H-M   'P 1'
#
loop_
_entity.id
_entity.type
_entity.pdbx_description
1 polymer ?
#
loop_
_entity_poly.entity_id
_entity_poly.type
_entity_poly.pdbx_seq_one_letter_code
_entity_poly.pdbx_strand_id
1 'polypeptide(L)'
;MASIDTMLGLIGKLESPYITVHQERCALVRNRHADCLRCAESCASGCISYDGEVLTVSPEKCIGCGTCATVCPTCALEAHHPSDAALVAAACASCAANEGVAYLGCGELLERARGRYDEEKIARVECLGRVDEALLADLADQPSSIYSSITFK
;
A
#
# COMPACT_ATOMS: atom_id res chain seq x y z
N MET A 1 -14.93 -10.26 -34.89
CA MET A 1 -13.53 -9.96 -34.48
C MET A 1 -13.62 -8.93 -33.37
N ALA A 2 -13.24 -9.28 -32.15
CA ALA A 2 -13.20 -8.31 -31.04
C ALA A 2 -12.10 -7.30 -31.34
N SER A 3 -12.42 -6.02 -31.25
CA SER A 3 -11.48 -4.93 -31.46
C SER A 3 -10.37 -4.98 -30.39
N ILE A 4 -9.14 -4.60 -30.77
CA ILE A 4 -7.99 -4.51 -29.85
C ILE A 4 -8.35 -3.63 -28.65
N ASP A 5 -9.14 -2.57 -28.86
CA ASP A 5 -9.63 -1.69 -27.79
C ASP A 5 -10.54 -2.42 -26.78
N THR A 6 -11.32 -3.40 -27.26
CA THR A 6 -12.18 -4.22 -26.37
C THR A 6 -11.33 -5.18 -25.55
N MET A 7 -10.25 -5.72 -26.09
CA MET A 7 -9.32 -6.59 -25.36
C MET A 7 -8.49 -5.78 -24.34
N LEU A 8 -7.99 -4.61 -24.74
CA LEU A 8 -7.27 -3.70 -23.82
C LEU A 8 -8.18 -3.22 -22.68
N GLY A 9 -9.45 -2.92 -22.96
CA GLY A 9 -10.43 -2.56 -21.93
C GLY A 9 -10.79 -3.71 -20.99
N LEU A 10 -10.67 -4.98 -21.46
CA LEU A 10 -10.89 -6.16 -20.63
C LEU A 10 -9.69 -6.43 -19.71
N ILE A 11 -8.47 -6.24 -20.21
CA ILE A 11 -7.22 -6.39 -19.44
C ILE A 11 -7.15 -5.32 -18.34
N GLY A 12 -7.47 -4.06 -18.66
CA GLY A 12 -7.49 -2.97 -17.66
C GLY A 12 -8.55 -3.12 -16.56
N LYS A 13 -9.58 -3.96 -16.78
CA LYS A 13 -10.59 -4.29 -15.76
C LYS A 13 -10.14 -5.40 -14.80
N LEU A 14 -9.06 -6.11 -15.11
CA LEU A 14 -8.53 -7.19 -14.28
C LEU A 14 -7.47 -6.71 -13.29
N GLU A 15 -6.94 -5.51 -13.46
CA GLU A 15 -5.94 -4.93 -12.57
C GLU A 15 -6.58 -4.04 -11.51
N SER A 16 -6.18 -4.22 -10.27
CA SER A 16 -6.60 -3.33 -9.20
C SER A 16 -5.96 -1.94 -9.38
N PRO A 17 -6.70 -0.84 -9.25
CA PRO A 17 -6.12 0.51 -9.32
C PRO A 17 -5.20 0.80 -8.12
N TYR A 18 -5.24 -0.03 -7.09
CA TYR A 18 -4.51 0.17 -5.83
C TYR A 18 -3.24 -0.65 -5.74
N ILE A 19 -3.19 -1.83 -6.40
CA ILE A 19 -2.12 -2.80 -6.26
C ILE A 19 -1.71 -3.32 -7.64
N THR A 20 -0.43 -3.19 -7.97
CA THR A 20 0.17 -3.89 -9.12
C THR A 20 0.78 -5.21 -8.65
N VAL A 21 0.59 -6.26 -9.45
CA VAL A 21 1.15 -7.59 -9.20
C VAL A 21 2.27 -7.87 -10.20
N HIS A 22 3.49 -7.96 -9.70
CA HIS A 22 4.68 -8.37 -10.45
C HIS A 22 4.81 -9.89 -10.40
N GLN A 23 4.20 -10.59 -11.36
CA GLN A 23 4.16 -12.05 -11.40
C GLN A 23 5.57 -12.66 -11.38
N GLU A 24 6.52 -12.03 -12.08
CA GLU A 24 7.91 -12.45 -12.18
C GLU A 24 8.67 -12.39 -10.84
N ARG A 25 8.15 -11.70 -9.84
CA ARG A 25 8.72 -11.61 -8.48
C ARG A 25 8.05 -12.58 -7.51
N CYS A 26 6.82 -13.03 -7.81
CA CYS A 26 6.05 -13.87 -6.91
C CYS A 26 6.70 -15.26 -6.74
N ALA A 27 6.95 -15.68 -5.51
CA ALA A 27 7.55 -16.96 -5.21
C ALA A 27 6.70 -18.14 -5.72
N LEU A 28 5.37 -18.07 -5.58
CA LEU A 28 4.44 -19.10 -6.06
C LEU A 28 4.47 -19.24 -7.58
N VAL A 29 4.46 -18.10 -8.30
CA VAL A 29 4.48 -18.09 -9.78
C VAL A 29 5.82 -18.60 -10.31
N ARG A 30 6.92 -18.27 -9.65
CA ARG A 30 8.27 -18.67 -10.06
C ARG A 30 8.60 -20.12 -9.75
N ASN A 31 8.00 -20.68 -8.73
CA ASN A 31 8.35 -22.01 -8.25
C ASN A 31 7.10 -22.75 -7.75
N ARG A 32 6.69 -23.77 -8.50
CA ARG A 32 5.55 -24.64 -8.17
C ARG A 32 5.66 -25.39 -6.83
N HIS A 33 6.83 -25.42 -6.23
CA HIS A 33 7.08 -26.04 -4.92
C HIS A 33 7.11 -25.02 -3.77
N ALA A 34 6.93 -23.74 -4.09
CA ALA A 34 6.81 -22.73 -3.05
C ALA A 34 5.43 -22.82 -2.39
N ASP A 35 5.41 -22.55 -1.10
CA ASP A 35 4.18 -22.46 -0.30
C ASP A 35 4.20 -21.08 0.39
N CYS A 36 3.70 -20.07 -0.31
CA CYS A 36 3.70 -18.69 0.18
C CYS A 36 2.38 -17.98 -0.20
N LEU A 37 1.45 -17.86 0.74
CA LEU A 37 0.19 -17.13 0.57
C LEU A 37 0.05 -15.96 1.56
N ARG A 38 1.16 -15.42 2.06
CA ARG A 38 1.17 -14.33 3.07
C ARG A 38 0.29 -13.14 2.69
N CYS A 39 0.32 -12.74 1.41
CA CYS A 39 -0.51 -11.64 0.92
C CYS A 39 -2.00 -11.96 0.97
N ALA A 40 -2.41 -13.19 0.64
CA ALA A 40 -3.80 -13.62 0.71
C ALA A 40 -4.26 -13.80 2.17
N GLU A 41 -3.41 -14.36 3.03
CA GLU A 41 -3.68 -14.57 4.46
C GLU A 41 -3.83 -13.24 5.22
N SER A 42 -3.06 -12.22 4.84
CA SER A 42 -3.14 -10.88 5.45
C SER A 42 -4.25 -10.00 4.88
N CYS A 43 -4.90 -10.44 3.81
CA CYS A 43 -5.92 -9.65 3.12
C CYS A 43 -7.26 -9.68 3.83
N ALA A 44 -7.60 -8.62 4.55
CA ALA A 44 -8.86 -8.51 5.27
C ALA A 44 -10.11 -8.55 4.37
N SER A 45 -10.00 -8.11 3.11
CA SER A 45 -11.11 -8.13 2.15
C SER A 45 -11.19 -9.42 1.32
N GLY A 46 -10.18 -10.31 1.44
CA GLY A 46 -10.12 -11.56 0.68
C GLY A 46 -10.06 -11.34 -0.84
N CYS A 47 -9.44 -10.25 -1.29
CA CYS A 47 -9.38 -9.89 -2.70
C CYS A 47 -8.25 -10.59 -3.49
N ILE A 48 -7.37 -11.35 -2.82
CA ILE A 48 -6.19 -11.96 -3.43
C ILE A 48 -6.45 -13.45 -3.61
N SER A 49 -6.20 -13.96 -4.80
CA SER A 49 -6.31 -15.38 -5.15
C SER A 49 -5.14 -15.84 -6.03
N TYR A 50 -4.82 -17.12 -5.93
CA TYR A 50 -3.84 -17.80 -6.78
C TYR A 50 -4.49 -19.05 -7.36
N ASP A 51 -4.45 -19.20 -8.68
CA ASP A 51 -5.10 -20.30 -9.41
C ASP A 51 -4.18 -21.47 -9.75
N GLY A 52 -2.92 -21.41 -9.34
CA GLY A 52 -1.87 -22.37 -9.67
C GLY A 52 -0.85 -21.84 -10.68
N GLU A 53 -1.16 -20.74 -11.37
CA GLU A 53 -0.29 -20.11 -12.37
C GLU A 53 -0.10 -18.62 -12.11
N VAL A 54 -1.18 -17.91 -11.75
CA VAL A 54 -1.20 -16.44 -11.66
C VAL A 54 -1.75 -15.99 -10.31
N LEU A 55 -1.08 -15.02 -9.71
CA LEU A 55 -1.59 -14.31 -8.53
C LEU A 55 -2.44 -13.12 -9.00
N THR A 56 -3.70 -13.05 -8.55
CA THR A 56 -4.64 -12.01 -8.95
C THR A 56 -5.17 -11.22 -7.76
N VAL A 57 -5.46 -9.93 -8.00
CA VAL A 57 -6.09 -9.04 -7.02
C VAL A 57 -7.41 -8.55 -7.61
N SER A 58 -8.54 -8.97 -7.03
CA SER A 58 -9.86 -8.53 -7.47
C SER A 58 -10.04 -7.03 -7.22
N PRO A 59 -10.20 -6.20 -8.27
CA PRO A 59 -10.34 -4.75 -8.12
C PRO A 59 -11.61 -4.36 -7.35
N GLU A 60 -12.67 -5.15 -7.48
CA GLU A 60 -13.97 -4.88 -6.84
C GLU A 60 -13.96 -5.12 -5.34
N LYS A 61 -13.08 -6.01 -4.86
CA LYS A 61 -12.95 -6.34 -3.44
C LYS A 61 -11.79 -5.60 -2.77
N CYS A 62 -10.83 -5.09 -3.55
CA CYS A 62 -9.66 -4.44 -3.01
C CYS A 62 -10.01 -3.07 -2.42
N ILE A 63 -9.72 -2.89 -1.14
CA ILE A 63 -9.95 -1.62 -0.42
C ILE A 63 -8.72 -0.70 -0.40
N GLY A 64 -7.65 -1.05 -1.10
CA GLY A 64 -6.45 -0.23 -1.19
C GLY A 64 -5.61 -0.13 0.09
N CYS A 65 -5.82 -1.01 1.07
CA CYS A 65 -5.12 -0.92 2.37
C CYS A 65 -3.60 -1.09 2.30
N GLY A 66 -3.07 -1.73 1.25
CA GLY A 66 -1.63 -1.90 1.00
C GLY A 66 -0.91 -2.94 1.86
N THR A 67 -1.56 -3.55 2.85
CA THR A 67 -0.95 -4.54 3.77
C THR A 67 -0.34 -5.73 3.03
N CYS A 68 -0.92 -6.13 1.90
CA CYS A 68 -0.38 -7.24 1.09
C CYS A 68 1.00 -6.92 0.49
N ALA A 69 1.29 -5.65 0.23
CA ALA A 69 2.61 -5.21 -0.26
C ALA A 69 3.66 -5.31 0.86
N THR A 70 3.32 -4.91 2.10
CA THR A 70 4.25 -4.94 3.24
C THR A 70 4.62 -6.36 3.69
N VAL A 71 3.70 -7.32 3.58
CA VAL A 71 3.96 -8.71 3.99
C VAL A 71 4.62 -9.55 2.90
N CYS A 72 4.76 -9.02 1.68
CA CYS A 72 5.31 -9.75 0.55
C CYS A 72 6.85 -9.84 0.62
N PRO A 73 7.44 -11.03 0.86
CA PRO A 73 8.88 -11.15 1.06
C PRO A 73 9.70 -10.94 -0.23
N THR A 74 9.03 -10.92 -1.38
CA THR A 74 9.67 -10.78 -2.71
C THR A 74 9.28 -9.48 -3.41
N CYS A 75 8.58 -8.57 -2.73
CA CYS A 75 8.08 -7.32 -3.30
C CYS A 75 7.32 -7.53 -4.62
N ALA A 76 6.54 -8.62 -4.69
CA ALA A 76 5.73 -8.95 -5.86
C ALA A 76 4.44 -8.10 -5.94
N LEU A 77 4.03 -7.47 -4.86
CA LEU A 77 2.90 -6.54 -4.83
C LEU A 77 3.39 -5.13 -4.53
N GLU A 78 2.93 -4.19 -5.33
CA GLU A 78 3.26 -2.77 -5.20
C GLU A 78 1.98 -1.97 -4.99
N ALA A 79 1.94 -1.16 -3.94
CA ALA A 79 0.78 -0.33 -3.61
C ALA A 79 0.94 1.09 -4.15
N HIS A 80 -0.15 1.66 -4.69
CA HIS A 80 -0.14 2.96 -5.37
C HIS A 80 -0.97 4.05 -4.68
N HIS A 81 -1.79 3.72 -3.69
CA HIS A 81 -2.68 4.68 -3.03
C HIS A 81 -2.52 4.68 -1.51
N PRO A 82 -1.67 5.54 -1.00
CA PRO A 82 -0.61 6.31 -1.66
C PRO A 82 0.57 5.41 -2.08
N SER A 83 1.40 5.86 -3.03
CA SER A 83 2.70 5.22 -3.25
C SER A 83 3.63 5.48 -2.07
N ASP A 84 4.72 4.69 -1.92
CA ASP A 84 5.68 4.89 -0.82
C ASP A 84 6.27 6.29 -0.84
N ALA A 85 6.69 6.78 -2.02
CA ALA A 85 7.23 8.12 -2.18
C ALA A 85 6.21 9.21 -1.77
N ALA A 86 4.94 9.05 -2.13
CA ALA A 86 3.89 10.00 -1.74
C ALA A 86 3.63 9.96 -0.24
N LEU A 87 3.68 8.79 0.38
CA LEU A 87 3.48 8.62 1.82
C LEU A 87 4.64 9.23 2.60
N VAL A 88 5.88 9.01 2.16
CA VAL A 88 7.07 9.66 2.74
C VAL A 88 6.96 11.18 2.64
N ALA A 89 6.61 11.71 1.47
CA ALA A 89 6.46 13.15 1.28
C ALA A 89 5.36 13.75 2.20
N ALA A 90 4.23 13.06 2.34
CA ALA A 90 3.15 13.49 3.24
C ALA A 90 3.57 13.43 4.71
N ALA A 91 4.31 12.39 5.12
CA ALA A 91 4.84 12.29 6.48
C ALA A 91 5.87 13.39 6.78
N CYS A 92 6.74 13.72 5.81
CA CYS A 92 7.67 14.85 5.93
C CYS A 92 6.94 16.19 6.06
N ALA A 93 5.89 16.41 5.28
CA ALA A 93 5.06 17.61 5.39
C ALA A 93 4.36 17.70 6.76
N SER A 94 3.81 16.60 7.24
CA SER A 94 3.23 16.51 8.59
C SER A 94 4.26 16.83 9.67
N CYS A 95 5.48 16.30 9.55
CA CYS A 95 6.59 16.57 10.45
C CYS A 95 6.96 18.06 10.50
N ALA A 96 7.05 18.70 9.34
CA ALA A 96 7.34 20.14 9.25
C ALA A 96 6.23 21.00 9.88
N ALA A 97 4.97 20.59 9.75
CA ALA A 97 3.82 21.30 10.29
C ALA A 97 3.63 21.11 11.82
N ASN A 98 4.32 20.13 12.43
CA ASN A 98 4.14 19.74 13.84
C ASN A 98 5.46 19.73 14.64
N GLU A 99 6.30 20.71 14.45
CA GLU A 99 7.52 20.91 15.26
C GLU A 99 8.47 19.68 15.27
N GLY A 100 8.54 18.95 14.15
CA GLY A 100 9.42 17.80 14.02
C GLY A 100 8.76 16.45 14.35
N VAL A 101 7.43 16.40 14.51
CA VAL A 101 6.68 15.16 14.76
C VAL A 101 5.79 14.82 13.57
N ALA A 102 6.01 13.69 12.93
CA ALA A 102 5.13 13.19 11.87
C ALA A 102 3.94 12.42 12.45
N TYR A 103 2.73 12.82 12.08
CA TYR A 103 1.51 12.10 12.43
C TYR A 103 0.99 11.36 11.19
N LEU A 104 0.80 10.03 11.34
CA LEU A 104 0.13 9.22 10.32
C LEU A 104 -1.24 8.80 10.83
N GLY A 105 -2.26 9.04 10.04
CA GLY A 105 -3.64 8.75 10.39
C GLY A 105 -4.26 7.70 9.46
N CYS A 106 -4.95 6.71 10.05
CA CYS A 106 -5.73 5.73 9.30
C CYS A 106 -6.90 6.44 8.58
N GLY A 107 -7.08 6.18 7.28
CA GLY A 107 -8.10 6.81 6.44
C GLY A 107 -9.49 6.72 7.04
N GLU A 108 -9.91 5.55 7.53
CA GLU A 108 -11.21 5.35 8.17
C GLU A 108 -11.38 6.21 9.44
N LEU A 109 -10.33 6.29 10.27
CA LEU A 109 -10.36 7.12 11.49
C LEU A 109 -10.47 8.60 11.14
N LEU A 110 -9.71 9.05 10.13
CA LEU A 110 -9.72 10.44 9.68
C LEU A 110 -11.09 10.83 9.09
N GLU A 111 -11.73 9.92 8.33
CA GLU A 111 -13.09 10.16 7.83
C GLU A 111 -14.11 10.33 8.97
N ARG A 112 -14.04 9.49 9.99
CA ARG A 112 -14.90 9.61 11.19
C ARG A 112 -14.61 10.87 12.00
N ALA A 113 -13.40 11.38 11.95
CA ALA A 113 -12.94 12.57 12.66
C ALA A 113 -13.02 13.84 11.80
N ARG A 114 -13.57 13.78 10.59
CA ARG A 114 -13.63 14.90 9.65
C ARG A 114 -14.13 16.19 10.32
N GLY A 115 -13.40 17.29 10.10
CA GLY A 115 -13.68 18.60 10.71
C GLY A 115 -13.23 18.75 12.17
N ARG A 116 -12.57 17.74 12.76
CA ARG A 116 -12.03 17.80 14.13
C ARG A 116 -10.51 17.77 14.19
N TYR A 117 -9.83 17.74 13.06
CA TYR A 117 -8.38 17.76 12.94
C TYR A 117 -7.97 18.64 11.76
N ASP A 118 -6.71 19.05 11.74
CA ASP A 118 -6.10 19.79 10.65
C ASP A 118 -5.51 18.80 9.63
N GLU A 119 -6.09 18.76 8.45
CA GLU A 119 -5.72 17.81 7.39
C GLU A 119 -4.27 18.02 6.90
N GLU A 120 -3.75 19.26 7.00
CA GLU A 120 -2.37 19.56 6.59
C GLU A 120 -1.32 19.01 7.58
N LYS A 121 -1.76 18.72 8.81
CA LYS A 121 -0.89 18.24 9.89
C LYS A 121 -0.79 16.72 10.01
N ILE A 122 -1.61 15.98 9.27
CA ILE A 122 -1.67 14.51 9.39
C ILE A 122 -1.49 13.88 8.02
N ALA A 123 -0.46 13.04 7.87
CA ALA A 123 -0.29 12.22 6.69
C ALA A 123 -1.33 11.09 6.67
N ARG A 124 -2.20 11.08 5.67
CA ARG A 124 -3.21 10.04 5.51
C ARG A 124 -2.60 8.77 4.93
N VAL A 125 -2.92 7.65 5.53
CA VAL A 125 -2.67 6.30 5.01
C VAL A 125 -3.96 5.49 5.11
N GLU A 126 -4.30 4.72 4.08
CA GLU A 126 -5.58 3.99 4.08
C GLU A 126 -5.65 2.97 5.23
N CYS A 127 -4.55 2.29 5.52
CA CYS A 127 -4.42 1.38 6.67
C CYS A 127 -3.03 1.51 7.29
N LEU A 128 -2.94 1.61 8.62
CA LEU A 128 -1.65 1.64 9.32
C LEU A 128 -0.84 0.34 9.15
N GLY A 129 -1.47 -0.77 8.78
CA GLY A 129 -0.77 -1.99 8.37
C GLY A 129 0.10 -1.86 7.12
N ARG A 130 0.02 -0.72 6.41
CA ARG A 130 0.90 -0.34 5.32
C ARG A 130 2.27 0.15 5.79
N VAL A 131 2.36 0.62 7.02
CA VAL A 131 3.59 1.18 7.58
C VAL A 131 4.49 0.03 8.02
N ASP A 132 5.55 -0.19 7.26
CA ASP A 132 6.54 -1.22 7.53
C ASP A 132 7.92 -0.64 7.89
N GLU A 133 8.86 -1.53 8.13
CA GLU A 133 10.23 -1.18 8.50
C GLU A 133 10.96 -0.41 7.40
N ALA A 134 10.67 -0.71 6.12
CA ALA A 134 11.30 -0.05 4.98
C ALA A 134 10.82 1.40 4.88
N LEU A 135 9.52 1.64 5.00
CA LEU A 135 8.96 2.99 5.05
C LEU A 135 9.50 3.80 6.23
N LEU A 136 9.62 3.16 7.40
CA LEU A 136 10.18 3.81 8.59
C LEU A 136 11.67 4.15 8.40
N ALA A 137 12.42 3.29 7.71
CA ALA A 137 13.83 3.55 7.39
C ALA A 137 13.96 4.71 6.38
N ASP A 138 13.13 4.75 5.35
CA ASP A 138 13.09 5.87 4.40
C ASP A 138 12.74 7.19 5.09
N LEU A 139 11.80 7.17 6.00
CA LEU A 139 11.49 8.33 6.84
C LEU A 139 12.69 8.71 7.71
N ALA A 140 13.43 7.73 8.24
CA ALA A 140 14.60 7.96 9.07
C ALA A 140 15.80 8.55 8.30
N ASP A 141 15.92 8.30 7.02
CA ASP A 141 17.03 8.79 6.18
C ASP A 141 16.80 10.21 5.63
N GLN A 142 15.63 10.82 5.87
CA GLN A 142 15.35 12.18 5.47
C GLN A 142 16.24 13.17 6.27
N PRO A 143 16.69 14.30 5.68
CA PRO A 143 17.64 15.19 6.32
C PRO A 143 17.16 15.68 7.68
N SER A 144 18.06 15.70 8.65
CA SER A 144 17.89 15.88 10.10
C SER A 144 17.17 17.16 10.57
N SER A 145 16.71 18.02 9.69
CA SER A 145 15.81 19.13 10.04
C SER A 145 14.38 18.68 10.36
N ILE A 146 14.06 17.38 10.18
CA ILE A 146 12.72 16.80 10.28
C ILE A 146 12.59 15.87 11.51
N TYR A 147 13.69 15.51 12.20
CA TYR A 147 13.67 14.54 13.27
C TYR A 147 13.68 15.15 14.67
N SER A 148 12.61 14.96 15.42
CA SER A 148 12.73 14.80 16.87
C SER A 148 11.99 13.58 17.44
N SER A 149 10.96 13.05 16.81
CA SER A 149 10.40 11.71 17.18
C SER A 149 9.26 11.28 16.28
N ILE A 150 9.24 10.03 15.86
CA ILE A 150 8.06 9.36 15.32
C ILE A 150 7.31 8.75 16.51
N THR A 151 6.13 9.25 16.80
CA THR A 151 5.30 8.73 17.90
C THR A 151 4.05 8.09 17.34
N PHE A 152 3.87 6.80 17.60
CA PHE A 152 2.62 6.09 17.33
C PHE A 152 1.70 6.27 18.55
N LYS A 153 0.51 6.81 18.32
CA LYS A 153 -0.57 6.87 19.31
C LYS A 153 -1.80 6.17 18.78
#